data_a9b69a40f2e0109dc63b1218cb17b7aa
#
_entry.id   a9b69a40f2e0109dc63b1218cb17b7aa
#
_cell.length_a   1.000
_cell.length_b   1.000
_cell.length_c   1.000
_cell.angle_alpha   90.00
_cell.angle_beta   90.00
_cell.angle_gamma   90.00
#
_symmetry.space_group_name_H-M   'P 1'
#
loop_
_entity.id
_entity.type
_entity.pdbx_description
1 polymer ?
#
loop_
_entity_poly.entity_id
_entity_poly.type
_entity_poly.pdbx_seq_one_letter_code
_entity_poly.pdbx_strand_id
1 'polypeptide(L)'
;MCQRFGIDVSHWQGDFNFANAKNNEGVEFAIIKAGGGDDGLYKDSRFEDNYRKCVECGLPKGAYFYGNAKSVADAKKEAEYFISILSGKKYEYPVFYDVEGKMITDNDRATLTEIVKAFCEIMESAGYWVGIYSSESFFNSEMNDGELTRYSHWVARWGKSKPT
;
A
#
# COMPACT_ATOMS: atom_id res chain seq x y z
N MET A 1 9.89 -21.42 -0.66
CA MET A 1 9.84 -19.94 -0.62
C MET A 1 10.40 -19.47 0.70
N CYS A 2 11.34 -18.53 0.70
CA CYS A 2 11.88 -17.95 1.93
C CYS A 2 10.81 -17.01 2.52
N GLN A 3 10.37 -17.28 3.73
CA GLN A 3 9.39 -16.44 4.43
C GLN A 3 10.14 -15.27 5.07
N ARG A 4 9.66 -14.04 4.85
CA ARG A 4 10.23 -12.82 5.42
C ARG A 4 9.25 -12.18 6.38
N PHE A 5 9.77 -11.60 7.46
CA PHE A 5 9.00 -10.88 8.46
C PHE A 5 9.05 -9.38 8.21
N GLY A 6 7.91 -8.76 7.98
CA GLY A 6 7.78 -7.32 7.74
C GLY A 6 6.76 -6.67 8.65
N ILE A 7 6.81 -5.33 8.67
CA ILE A 7 5.86 -4.48 9.40
C ILE A 7 5.29 -3.42 8.48
N ASP A 8 4.11 -2.91 8.79
CA ASP A 8 3.59 -1.66 8.24
C ASP A 8 3.57 -0.57 9.30
N VAL A 9 3.83 0.67 8.91
CA VAL A 9 3.98 1.81 9.82
C VAL A 9 3.39 3.07 9.21
N SER A 10 2.63 3.82 10.02
CA SER A 10 2.07 5.13 9.70
C SER A 10 2.38 6.14 10.82
N HIS A 11 1.77 7.32 10.74
CA HIS A 11 1.83 8.31 11.84
C HIS A 11 1.28 7.76 13.17
N TRP A 12 0.41 6.75 13.13
CA TRP A 12 -0.18 6.15 14.34
C TRP A 12 0.85 5.48 15.26
N GLN A 13 1.97 5.00 14.72
CA GLN A 13 3.06 4.42 15.50
C GLN A 13 4.00 5.48 16.12
N GLY A 14 3.73 6.76 15.86
CA GLY A 14 4.52 7.87 16.41
C GLY A 14 5.98 7.84 15.99
N ASP A 15 6.88 8.00 16.95
CA ASP A 15 8.33 7.95 16.73
C ASP A 15 8.83 6.50 16.78
N PHE A 16 8.66 5.76 15.67
CA PHE A 16 8.99 4.35 15.58
C PHE A 16 10.50 4.11 15.46
N ASN A 17 11.00 3.10 16.18
CA ASN A 17 12.43 2.74 16.17
C ASN A 17 12.71 1.57 15.20
N PHE A 18 12.90 1.89 13.91
CA PHE A 18 13.20 0.92 12.86
C PHE A 18 14.53 0.18 13.07
N ALA A 19 15.53 0.84 13.65
CA ALA A 19 16.82 0.20 13.92
C ALA A 19 16.67 -0.91 14.98
N ASN A 20 15.90 -0.67 16.04
CA ASN A 20 15.61 -1.70 17.04
C ASN A 20 14.79 -2.85 16.42
N ALA A 21 13.74 -2.55 15.67
CA ALA A 21 12.92 -3.55 15.00
C ALA A 21 13.75 -4.47 14.09
N LYS A 22 14.65 -3.90 13.29
CA LYS A 22 15.56 -4.65 12.43
C LYS A 22 16.55 -5.50 13.22
N ASN A 23 17.26 -4.89 14.17
CA ASN A 23 18.44 -5.52 14.81
C ASN A 23 18.07 -6.50 15.91
N ASN A 24 16.97 -6.26 16.64
CA ASN A 24 16.60 -7.02 17.84
C ASN A 24 15.30 -7.81 17.69
N GLU A 25 14.41 -7.43 16.76
CA GLU A 25 13.09 -8.06 16.61
C GLU A 25 12.96 -8.87 15.31
N GLY A 26 13.99 -8.88 14.47
CA GLY A 26 14.05 -9.69 13.25
C GLY A 26 13.20 -9.14 12.07
N VAL A 27 12.85 -7.85 12.11
CA VAL A 27 12.15 -7.20 11.01
C VAL A 27 13.06 -7.06 9.79
N GLU A 28 12.62 -7.57 8.65
CA GLU A 28 13.40 -7.62 7.42
C GLU A 28 12.99 -6.55 6.39
N PHE A 29 11.77 -5.99 6.49
CA PHE A 29 11.28 -4.89 5.65
C PHE A 29 10.15 -4.11 6.33
N ALA A 30 9.87 -2.93 5.81
CA ALA A 30 8.75 -2.10 6.24
C ALA A 30 7.93 -1.60 5.04
N ILE A 31 6.60 -1.52 5.19
CA ILE A 31 5.70 -0.84 4.26
C ILE A 31 5.19 0.43 4.96
N ILE A 32 5.53 1.60 4.43
CA ILE A 32 5.33 2.88 5.10
C ILE A 32 4.11 3.60 4.51
N LYS A 33 3.19 4.07 5.34
CA LYS A 33 2.09 4.92 4.86
C LYS A 33 2.63 6.20 4.25
N ALA A 34 2.32 6.43 2.98
CA ALA A 34 2.72 7.64 2.29
C ALA A 34 1.63 8.72 2.38
N GLY A 35 0.37 8.32 2.37
CA GLY A 35 -0.76 9.23 2.43
C GLY A 35 -2.09 8.53 2.21
N GLY A 36 -3.10 9.29 1.87
CA GLY A 36 -4.43 8.76 1.57
C GLY A 36 -5.34 9.79 0.88
N GLY A 37 -6.56 9.32 0.54
CA GLY A 37 -7.60 10.09 -0.11
C GLY A 37 -8.88 10.28 0.72
N ASP A 38 -8.93 9.79 1.96
CA ASP A 38 -10.15 9.70 2.77
C ASP A 38 -10.58 11.01 3.45
N ASP A 39 -9.68 11.99 3.54
CA ASP A 39 -9.96 13.36 4.00
C ASP A 39 -9.38 14.39 3.01
N GLY A 40 -9.74 14.22 1.73
CA GLY A 40 -9.01 14.83 0.63
C GLY A 40 -7.63 14.18 0.43
N LEU A 41 -6.88 14.61 -0.57
CA LEU A 41 -5.53 14.09 -0.80
C LEU A 41 -4.57 14.62 0.26
N TYR A 42 -3.95 13.72 1.03
CA TYR A 42 -2.99 14.10 2.07
C TYR A 42 -1.76 13.21 2.07
N LYS A 43 -0.64 13.77 2.53
CA LYS A 43 0.58 13.03 2.85
C LYS A 43 0.59 12.68 4.34
N ASP A 44 0.97 11.45 4.69
CA ASP A 44 1.13 11.05 6.08
C ASP A 44 2.22 11.90 6.75
N SER A 45 1.91 12.45 7.92
CA SER A 45 2.77 13.41 8.63
C SER A 45 4.12 12.83 9.05
N ARG A 46 4.25 11.49 9.13
CA ARG A 46 5.49 10.80 9.48
C ARG A 46 6.18 10.14 8.30
N PHE A 47 5.63 10.23 7.09
CA PHE A 47 6.18 9.52 5.95
C PHE A 47 7.67 9.82 5.70
N GLU A 48 8.05 11.09 5.65
CA GLU A 48 9.44 11.48 5.38
C GLU A 48 10.39 11.01 6.48
N ASP A 49 9.98 11.13 7.74
CA ASP A 49 10.77 10.67 8.89
C ASP A 49 10.92 9.15 8.90
N ASN A 50 9.84 8.43 8.69
CA ASN A 50 9.84 6.96 8.61
C ASN A 50 10.71 6.47 7.42
N TYR A 51 10.56 7.10 6.24
CA TYR A 51 11.40 6.78 5.08
C TYR A 51 12.90 7.00 5.37
N ARG A 52 13.24 8.18 5.91
CA ARG A 52 14.63 8.53 6.27
C ARG A 52 15.23 7.52 7.25
N LYS A 53 14.49 7.15 8.31
CA LYS A 53 14.94 6.17 9.32
C LYS A 53 15.16 4.78 8.73
N CYS A 54 14.31 4.32 7.80
CA CYS A 54 14.54 3.07 7.09
C CYS A 54 15.83 3.12 6.26
N VAL A 55 16.09 4.24 5.57
CA VAL A 55 17.35 4.43 4.83
C VAL A 55 18.56 4.40 5.76
N GLU A 56 18.51 5.14 6.87
CA GLU A 56 19.62 5.24 7.84
C GLU A 56 19.99 3.89 8.46
N CYS A 57 19.00 3.04 8.78
CA CYS A 57 19.27 1.70 9.31
C CYS A 57 19.40 0.61 8.22
N GLY A 58 19.28 0.97 6.94
CA GLY A 58 19.36 0.03 5.81
C GLY A 58 18.25 -1.03 5.84
N LEU A 59 17.02 -0.66 6.27
CA LEU A 59 15.86 -1.53 6.23
C LEU A 59 15.17 -1.41 4.86
N PRO A 60 15.04 -2.51 4.08
CA PRO A 60 14.28 -2.53 2.84
C PRO A 60 12.84 -2.07 3.06
N LYS A 61 12.29 -1.32 2.10
CA LYS A 61 10.99 -0.67 2.28
C LYS A 61 10.16 -0.60 1.03
N GLY A 62 8.85 -0.60 1.23
CA GLY A 62 7.80 -0.20 0.30
C GLY A 62 6.99 0.95 0.89
N ALA A 63 5.90 1.29 0.24
CA ALA A 63 4.98 2.31 0.71
C ALA A 63 3.53 1.91 0.46
N TYR A 64 2.56 2.57 1.11
CA TYR A 64 1.16 2.40 0.75
C TYR A 64 0.40 3.73 0.78
N PHE A 65 -0.67 3.77 -0.01
CA PHE A 65 -1.61 4.87 -0.09
C PHE A 65 -3.02 4.38 0.21
N TYR A 66 -3.68 4.98 1.19
CA TYR A 66 -5.05 4.65 1.57
C TYR A 66 -6.03 5.22 0.55
N GLY A 67 -6.65 4.33 -0.25
CA GLY A 67 -7.56 4.70 -1.32
C GLY A 67 -8.92 5.14 -0.81
N ASN A 68 -9.53 6.10 -1.52
CA ASN A 68 -10.92 6.52 -1.32
C ASN A 68 -11.63 6.91 -2.62
N ALA A 69 -11.08 6.48 -3.75
CA ALA A 69 -11.61 6.81 -5.08
C ALA A 69 -13.03 6.24 -5.27
N LYS A 70 -13.90 7.07 -5.86
CA LYS A 70 -15.28 6.70 -6.27
C LYS A 70 -15.43 6.59 -7.77
N SER A 71 -14.39 6.86 -8.51
CA SER A 71 -14.34 6.80 -9.97
C SER A 71 -12.91 6.56 -10.45
N VAL A 72 -12.78 6.16 -11.72
CA VAL A 72 -11.48 6.08 -12.41
C VAL A 72 -10.77 7.44 -12.41
N ALA A 73 -11.52 8.55 -12.52
CA ALA A 73 -10.93 9.89 -12.47
C ALA A 73 -10.34 10.22 -11.10
N ASP A 74 -10.95 9.76 -10.02
CA ASP A 74 -10.40 9.93 -8.67
C ASP A 74 -9.19 9.04 -8.46
N ALA A 75 -9.22 7.78 -8.90
CA ALA A 75 -8.07 6.88 -8.85
C ALA A 75 -6.84 7.47 -9.56
N LYS A 76 -7.04 8.15 -10.70
CA LYS A 76 -5.96 8.85 -11.40
C LYS A 76 -5.35 9.96 -10.56
N LYS A 77 -6.19 10.79 -9.91
CA LYS A 77 -5.69 11.84 -9.01
C LYS A 77 -4.94 11.28 -7.81
N GLU A 78 -5.44 10.20 -7.21
CA GLU A 78 -4.78 9.51 -6.11
C GLU A 78 -3.42 8.95 -6.54
N ALA A 79 -3.34 8.30 -7.71
CA ALA A 79 -2.09 7.76 -8.25
C ALA A 79 -1.07 8.87 -8.54
N GLU A 80 -1.49 9.96 -9.20
CA GLU A 80 -0.62 11.11 -9.49
C GLU A 80 -0.09 11.76 -8.19
N TYR A 81 -0.96 11.89 -7.20
CA TYR A 81 -0.56 12.42 -5.90
C TYR A 81 0.40 11.49 -5.17
N PHE A 82 0.14 10.18 -5.17
CA PHE A 82 1.04 9.18 -4.61
C PHE A 82 2.41 9.23 -5.28
N ILE A 83 2.48 9.29 -6.61
CA ILE A 83 3.72 9.46 -7.37
C ILE A 83 4.48 10.72 -6.90
N SER A 84 3.77 11.83 -6.68
CA SER A 84 4.41 13.07 -6.20
C SER A 84 5.08 12.91 -4.83
N ILE A 85 4.48 12.13 -3.93
CA ILE A 85 5.06 11.81 -2.61
C ILE A 85 6.27 10.88 -2.74
N LEU A 86 6.20 9.90 -3.63
CA LEU A 86 7.23 8.88 -3.82
C LEU A 86 8.45 9.37 -4.60
N SER A 87 8.30 10.43 -5.38
CA SER A 87 9.32 10.94 -6.29
C SER A 87 10.67 11.18 -5.61
N GLY A 88 11.76 10.81 -6.30
CA GLY A 88 13.13 10.96 -5.78
C GLY A 88 13.54 9.95 -4.71
N LYS A 89 12.70 8.97 -4.39
CA LYS A 89 12.94 7.94 -3.38
C LYS A 89 13.11 6.56 -4.02
N LYS A 90 13.76 5.64 -3.30
CA LYS A 90 13.98 4.24 -3.75
C LYS A 90 13.21 3.28 -2.85
N TYR A 91 12.61 2.27 -3.47
CA TYR A 91 11.84 1.23 -2.82
C TYR A 91 12.31 -0.15 -3.28
N GLU A 92 12.60 -1.03 -2.34
CA GLU A 92 13.01 -2.43 -2.59
C GLU A 92 11.81 -3.38 -2.56
N TYR A 93 10.68 -2.90 -2.05
CA TYR A 93 9.40 -3.59 -1.98
C TYR A 93 8.34 -2.84 -2.78
N PRO A 94 7.21 -3.48 -3.11
CA PRO A 94 6.14 -2.84 -3.85
C PRO A 94 5.59 -1.59 -3.14
N VAL A 95 4.98 -0.72 -3.93
CA VAL A 95 4.11 0.33 -3.42
C VAL A 95 2.66 -0.11 -3.58
N PHE A 96 1.86 -0.02 -2.52
CA PHE A 96 0.53 -0.62 -2.47
C PHE A 96 -0.59 0.41 -2.52
N TYR A 97 -1.63 0.08 -3.27
CA TYR A 97 -2.93 0.73 -3.14
C TYR A 97 -3.72 0.00 -2.06
N ASP A 98 -4.07 0.69 -1.00
CA ASP A 98 -4.81 0.14 0.14
C ASP A 98 -6.31 0.33 -0.12
N VAL A 99 -6.97 -0.79 -0.47
CA VAL A 99 -8.36 -0.84 -0.91
C VAL A 99 -9.23 -1.43 0.20
N GLU A 100 -9.87 -0.55 0.96
CA GLU A 100 -10.75 -0.94 2.06
C GLU A 100 -11.82 0.14 2.36
N GLY A 101 -12.61 -0.07 3.40
CA GLY A 101 -13.56 0.92 3.92
C GLY A 101 -14.58 1.40 2.89
N LYS A 102 -14.74 2.73 2.78
CA LYS A 102 -15.72 3.36 1.88
C LYS A 102 -15.47 3.09 0.41
N MET A 103 -14.23 2.86 0.02
CA MET A 103 -13.90 2.54 -1.36
C MET A 103 -14.61 1.25 -1.80
N ILE A 104 -14.76 0.28 -0.89
CA ILE A 104 -15.48 -0.96 -1.13
C ILE A 104 -16.98 -0.78 -1.01
N THR A 105 -17.46 -0.10 0.04
CA THR A 105 -18.89 0.03 0.29
C THR A 105 -19.63 0.96 -0.68
N ASP A 106 -18.92 1.93 -1.25
CA ASP A 106 -19.49 2.96 -2.12
C ASP A 106 -19.43 2.59 -3.62
N ASN A 107 -18.75 1.50 -3.99
CA ASN A 107 -18.59 1.05 -5.38
C ASN A 107 -19.12 -0.38 -5.56
N ASP A 108 -19.72 -0.66 -6.70
CA ASP A 108 -19.97 -2.04 -7.10
C ASP A 108 -18.66 -2.73 -7.55
N ARG A 109 -18.69 -4.08 -7.63
CA ARG A 109 -17.51 -4.90 -7.94
C ARG A 109 -16.83 -4.52 -9.26
N ALA A 110 -17.59 -4.24 -10.31
CA ALA A 110 -17.03 -3.91 -11.63
C ALA A 110 -16.36 -2.54 -11.60
N THR A 111 -17.03 -1.54 -11.04
CA THR A 111 -16.51 -0.18 -10.85
C THR A 111 -15.25 -0.19 -9.98
N LEU A 112 -15.26 -0.93 -8.86
CA LEU A 112 -14.11 -1.04 -7.98
C LEU A 112 -12.89 -1.65 -8.70
N THR A 113 -13.11 -2.70 -9.50
CA THR A 113 -12.05 -3.33 -10.28
C THR A 113 -11.41 -2.35 -11.28
N GLU A 114 -12.22 -1.57 -12.01
CA GLU A 114 -11.72 -0.56 -12.94
C GLU A 114 -10.98 0.59 -12.23
N ILE A 115 -11.44 1.02 -11.07
CA ILE A 115 -10.76 2.01 -10.22
C ILE A 115 -9.36 1.50 -9.84
N VAL A 116 -9.26 0.29 -9.31
CA VAL A 116 -8.01 -0.32 -8.87
C VAL A 116 -7.05 -0.53 -10.04
N LYS A 117 -7.55 -1.00 -11.19
CA LYS A 117 -6.76 -1.13 -12.43
C LYS A 117 -6.18 0.19 -12.86
N ALA A 118 -7.00 1.23 -12.95
CA ALA A 118 -6.55 2.55 -13.40
C ALA A 118 -5.44 3.13 -12.51
N PHE A 119 -5.56 2.98 -11.19
CA PHE A 119 -4.51 3.36 -10.26
C PHE A 119 -3.21 2.58 -10.54
N CYS A 120 -3.30 1.26 -10.58
CA CYS A 120 -2.14 0.39 -10.77
C CYS A 120 -1.43 0.63 -12.10
N GLU A 121 -2.16 0.82 -13.20
CA GLU A 121 -1.60 1.10 -14.52
C GLU A 121 -0.81 2.41 -14.56
N ILE A 122 -1.28 3.45 -13.88
CA ILE A 122 -0.57 4.73 -13.76
C ILE A 122 0.72 4.55 -12.96
N MET A 123 0.66 3.83 -11.83
CA MET A 123 1.83 3.56 -11.01
C MET A 123 2.89 2.74 -11.76
N GLU A 124 2.48 1.70 -12.51
CA GLU A 124 3.39 0.92 -13.36
C GLU A 124 4.01 1.78 -14.47
N SER A 125 3.20 2.62 -15.13
CA SER A 125 3.67 3.54 -16.18
C SER A 125 4.71 4.54 -15.65
N ALA A 126 4.63 4.88 -14.38
CA ALA A 126 5.62 5.71 -13.67
C ALA A 126 6.86 4.91 -13.20
N GLY A 127 6.91 3.60 -13.46
CA GLY A 127 8.05 2.74 -13.15
C GLY A 127 8.04 2.13 -11.75
N TYR A 128 6.94 2.16 -11.02
CA TYR A 128 6.82 1.55 -9.71
C TYR A 128 6.40 0.08 -9.80
N TRP A 129 6.97 -0.75 -8.92
CA TRP A 129 6.42 -2.08 -8.65
C TRP A 129 5.20 -1.91 -7.76
N VAL A 130 4.01 -2.02 -8.35
CA VAL A 130 2.74 -1.78 -7.65
C VAL A 130 2.09 -3.06 -7.16
N GLY A 131 1.41 -2.96 -6.04
CA GLY A 131 0.58 -4.02 -5.47
C GLY A 131 -0.74 -3.47 -4.92
N ILE A 132 -1.59 -4.39 -4.48
CA ILE A 132 -2.91 -4.11 -3.91
C ILE A 132 -2.94 -4.71 -2.51
N TYR A 133 -3.32 -3.88 -1.52
CA TYR A 133 -3.69 -4.36 -0.19
C TYR A 133 -5.20 -4.40 -0.07
N SER A 134 -5.70 -5.50 0.46
CA SER A 134 -7.09 -5.64 0.91
C SER A 134 -7.25 -6.85 1.82
N SER A 135 -8.42 -7.03 2.41
CA SER A 135 -8.73 -8.27 3.11
C SER A 135 -9.00 -9.42 2.13
N GLU A 136 -8.74 -10.66 2.57
CA GLU A 136 -9.03 -11.86 1.78
C GLU A 136 -10.50 -11.91 1.33
N SER A 137 -11.43 -11.54 2.21
CA SER A 137 -12.85 -11.52 1.86
C SER A 137 -13.16 -10.51 0.75
N PHE A 138 -12.52 -9.35 0.76
CA PHE A 138 -12.75 -8.32 -0.24
C PHE A 138 -12.13 -8.66 -1.59
N PHE A 139 -10.98 -9.29 -1.63
CA PHE A 139 -10.44 -9.84 -2.88
C PHE A 139 -11.42 -10.83 -3.52
N ASN A 140 -12.01 -11.72 -2.72
CA ASN A 140 -12.91 -12.76 -3.22
C ASN A 140 -14.30 -12.26 -3.59
N SER A 141 -14.86 -11.25 -2.87
CA SER A 141 -16.25 -10.82 -3.04
C SER A 141 -16.41 -9.50 -3.79
N GLU A 142 -15.52 -8.54 -3.58
CA GLU A 142 -15.72 -7.15 -4.00
C GLU A 142 -14.84 -6.70 -5.17
N MET A 143 -13.83 -7.49 -5.54
CA MET A 143 -12.97 -7.23 -6.69
C MET A 143 -13.00 -8.40 -7.68
N ASN A 144 -12.80 -8.13 -8.97
CA ASN A 144 -12.54 -9.18 -9.94
C ASN A 144 -11.06 -9.57 -9.88
N ASP A 145 -10.72 -10.44 -8.94
CA ASP A 145 -9.35 -10.83 -8.66
C ASP A 145 -8.63 -11.42 -9.90
N GLY A 146 -9.36 -12.11 -10.78
CA GLY A 146 -8.79 -12.63 -12.03
C GLY A 146 -8.17 -11.57 -12.95
N GLU A 147 -8.67 -10.35 -12.93
CA GLU A 147 -8.09 -9.22 -13.69
C GLU A 147 -6.91 -8.55 -12.97
N LEU A 148 -6.80 -8.75 -11.65
CA LEU A 148 -5.83 -8.10 -10.79
C LEU A 148 -4.65 -8.99 -10.41
N THR A 149 -4.66 -10.27 -10.82
CA THR A 149 -3.63 -11.29 -10.45
C THR A 149 -2.21 -10.95 -10.89
N ARG A 150 -2.04 -10.05 -11.86
CA ARG A 150 -0.71 -9.60 -12.32
C ARG A 150 0.01 -8.70 -11.30
N TYR A 151 -0.72 -8.08 -10.38
CA TYR A 151 -0.17 -7.21 -9.36
C TYR A 151 0.22 -8.01 -8.10
N SER A 152 1.11 -7.45 -7.30
CA SER A 152 1.43 -8.04 -6.00
C SER A 152 0.25 -7.88 -5.05
N HIS A 153 -0.10 -8.94 -4.31
CA HIS A 153 -1.18 -8.89 -3.33
C HIS A 153 -0.61 -8.88 -1.91
N TRP A 154 -1.06 -7.95 -1.12
CA TRP A 154 -0.88 -7.92 0.33
C TRP A 154 -2.24 -8.18 0.97
N VAL A 155 -2.42 -9.42 1.44
CA VAL A 155 -3.72 -9.92 1.89
C VAL A 155 -3.80 -9.89 3.41
N ALA A 156 -4.76 -9.11 3.94
CA ALA A 156 -5.09 -9.14 5.36
C ALA A 156 -6.05 -10.30 5.66
N ARG A 157 -5.66 -11.10 6.64
CA ARG A 157 -6.51 -12.18 7.16
C ARG A 157 -6.45 -12.23 8.68
N TRP A 158 -7.61 -12.22 9.28
CA TRP A 158 -7.77 -12.36 10.73
C TRP A 158 -7.98 -13.83 11.08
N GLY A 159 -6.97 -14.50 11.63
CA GLY A 159 -7.06 -15.92 12.01
C GLY A 159 -5.72 -16.65 12.00
N LYS A 160 -5.77 -17.97 12.32
CA LYS A 160 -4.56 -18.80 12.44
C LYS A 160 -4.10 -19.46 11.14
N SER A 161 -4.91 -19.44 10.08
CA SER A 161 -4.57 -20.03 8.79
C SER A 161 -4.05 -18.97 7.81
N LYS A 162 -3.18 -19.38 6.87
CA LYS A 162 -2.74 -18.50 5.78
C LYS A 162 -3.91 -18.19 4.83
N PRO A 163 -3.89 -17.03 4.13
CA PRO A 163 -4.82 -16.75 3.03
C PRO A 163 -4.77 -17.87 1.98
N THR A 164 -5.91 -18.13 1.37
CA THR A 164 -6.06 -19.14 0.29
C THR A 164 -6.07 -18.49 -1.07
#